data_fdef4e2231717af999a48fddf21559a1
#
_entry.id   fdef4e2231717af999a48fddf21559a1
#
_cell.length_a   1.000
_cell.length_b   1.000
_cell.length_c   1.000
_cell.angle_alpha   90.00
_cell.angle_beta   90.00
_cell.angle_gamma   90.00
#
_symmetry.space_group_name_H-M   'P 1'
#
loop_
_entity.id
_entity.type
_entity.pdbx_description
1 polymer ?
#
loop_
_entity_poly.entity_id
_entity_poly.type
_entity_poly.pdbx_seq_one_letter_code
_entity_poly.pdbx_strand_id
1 'polypeptide(L)'
;EGTAGSDYVTLSQLQDNAAGLDPKESVAVATTPADGNIDLATGGLLTIDGVVTQTGYRVLVKNQTDPIENGIYVADAGTWIRSEDFDGTPVSEVSGGARTFVEAGTVNINSAWVVTGLGNRIVGTDAINWTIYTGAGSFSAGAGLGQSGSNIFVNEGDGIEVIADNVTVKLDGST
;
A
#
# COMPACT_ATOMS: atom_id res chain seq x y z
N GLU A 1 10.80 -0.17 52.31
CA GLU A 1 11.07 1.02 51.48
C GLU A 1 11.03 0.58 50.04
N GLY A 2 9.90 0.83 49.37
CA GLY A 2 9.75 0.60 47.94
C GLY A 2 10.54 1.66 47.16
N THR A 3 11.60 1.25 46.50
CA THR A 3 12.22 2.05 45.46
C THR A 3 11.20 2.22 44.33
N ALA A 4 10.64 3.42 44.18
CA ALA A 4 9.91 3.79 42.99
C ALA A 4 10.90 3.66 41.84
N GLY A 5 10.81 2.57 41.10
CA GLY A 5 11.48 2.45 39.78
C GLY A 5 10.95 3.55 38.93
N SER A 6 11.83 4.38 38.40
CA SER A 6 11.46 5.32 37.34
C SER A 6 11.06 4.47 36.13
N ASP A 7 9.77 4.34 35.87
CA ASP A 7 9.21 3.64 34.75
C ASP A 7 9.42 4.46 33.43
N TYR A 8 10.67 4.86 33.20
CA TYR A 8 11.03 5.42 31.90
C TYR A 8 11.33 4.28 30.95
N VAL A 9 10.42 4.06 30.00
CA VAL A 9 10.69 3.18 28.88
C VAL A 9 11.83 3.80 28.08
N THR A 10 12.92 3.08 27.92
CA THR A 10 14.02 3.55 27.06
C THR A 10 13.59 3.51 25.61
N LEU A 11 14.20 4.36 24.77
CA LEU A 11 13.93 4.38 23.33
C LEU A 11 14.15 2.99 22.70
N SER A 12 15.16 2.23 23.15
CA SER A 12 15.41 0.87 22.69
C SER A 12 14.28 -0.09 23.08
N GLN A 13 13.76 0.00 24.29
CA GLN A 13 12.62 -0.84 24.73
C GLN A 13 11.33 -0.50 23.96
N LEU A 14 11.16 0.78 23.59
CA LEU A 14 10.05 1.20 22.75
C LEU A 14 10.21 0.65 21.32
N GLN A 15 11.41 0.70 20.77
CA GLN A 15 11.75 0.16 19.45
C GLN A 15 11.66 -1.38 19.43
N ASP A 16 12.13 -2.07 20.47
CA ASP A 16 12.02 -3.53 20.59
C ASP A 16 10.57 -4.00 20.71
N ASN A 17 9.72 -3.21 21.37
CA ASN A 17 8.29 -3.51 21.51
C ASN A 17 7.51 -3.19 20.22
N ALA A 18 8.06 -2.34 19.37
CA ALA A 18 7.55 -2.07 18.03
C ALA A 18 8.06 -3.08 16.97
N ALA A 19 8.95 -4.01 17.37
CA ALA A 19 9.49 -5.03 16.47
C ALA A 19 8.37 -5.85 15.83
N GLY A 20 8.23 -5.75 14.52
CA GLY A 20 7.13 -6.30 13.74
C GLY A 20 5.96 -5.34 13.49
N LEU A 21 5.98 -4.14 14.10
CA LEU A 21 5.05 -3.05 13.85
C LEU A 21 5.86 -1.80 13.49
N ASP A 22 6.15 -1.59 12.22
CA ASP A 22 6.87 -0.41 11.73
C ASP A 22 5.91 0.48 10.90
N PRO A 23 4.97 1.21 11.58
CA PRO A 23 4.05 2.10 10.91
C PRO A 23 4.78 3.38 10.48
N LYS A 24 4.70 3.71 9.20
CA LYS A 24 5.09 5.00 8.65
C LYS A 24 3.89 5.92 8.62
N GLU A 25 4.13 7.22 8.58
CA GLU A 25 3.05 8.17 8.35
C GLU A 25 2.29 7.86 7.06
N SER A 26 1.01 8.19 7.02
CA SER A 26 0.17 7.98 5.85
C SER A 26 0.70 8.71 4.62
N VAL A 27 0.33 8.22 3.46
CA VAL A 27 0.63 8.84 2.17
C VAL A 27 -0.65 9.35 1.54
N ALA A 28 -0.56 10.48 0.85
CA ALA A 28 -1.71 11.05 0.15
C ALA A 28 -2.21 10.10 -0.94
N VAL A 29 -1.30 9.54 -1.73
CA VAL A 29 -1.61 8.65 -2.85
C VAL A 29 -0.53 7.57 -3.02
N ALA A 30 -0.85 6.52 -3.79
CA ALA A 30 0.09 5.47 -4.15
C ALA A 30 0.07 5.23 -5.66
N THR A 31 1.23 4.90 -6.24
CA THR A 31 1.30 4.56 -7.67
C THR A 31 0.49 3.32 -7.99
N THR A 32 -0.04 3.27 -9.20
CA THR A 32 -0.65 2.10 -9.84
C THR A 32 0.22 1.62 -11.00
N PRO A 33 0.02 0.42 -11.53
CA PRO A 33 0.69 0.00 -12.76
C PRO A 33 0.46 0.93 -13.95
N ALA A 34 -0.68 1.64 -13.98
CA ALA A 34 -1.03 2.58 -15.05
C ALA A 34 -0.22 3.87 -15.00
N ASP A 35 0.26 4.28 -13.83
CA ASP A 35 1.12 5.45 -13.67
C ASP A 35 2.53 5.22 -14.25
N GLY A 36 2.90 3.95 -14.45
CA GLY A 36 4.19 3.55 -15.02
C GLY A 36 5.38 3.83 -14.10
N ASN A 37 6.55 3.94 -14.72
CA ASN A 37 7.79 4.30 -14.04
C ASN A 37 7.88 5.82 -13.89
N ILE A 38 7.96 6.31 -12.66
CA ILE A 38 8.07 7.74 -12.39
C ILE A 38 9.53 8.17 -12.46
N ASP A 39 9.82 9.25 -13.19
CA ASP A 39 11.12 9.90 -13.15
C ASP A 39 11.25 10.74 -11.87
N LEU A 40 11.78 10.12 -10.83
CA LEU A 40 11.94 10.73 -9.51
C LEU A 40 12.99 11.87 -9.51
N ALA A 41 13.95 11.84 -10.45
CA ALA A 41 15.00 12.85 -10.57
C ALA A 41 14.47 14.14 -11.18
N THR A 42 13.64 14.05 -12.20
CA THR A 42 12.97 15.21 -12.78
C THR A 42 11.79 15.64 -11.89
N GLY A 43 11.07 14.69 -11.31
CA GLY A 43 9.96 14.92 -10.41
C GLY A 43 8.80 15.66 -11.07
N GLY A 44 8.34 16.72 -10.44
CA GLY A 44 7.21 17.53 -10.87
C GLY A 44 5.91 17.15 -10.17
N LEU A 45 4.89 17.99 -10.34
CA LEU A 45 3.56 17.71 -9.79
C LEU A 45 2.80 16.81 -10.76
N LEU A 46 2.80 15.52 -10.47
CA LEU A 46 2.26 14.46 -11.31
C LEU A 46 0.83 14.11 -10.91
N THR A 47 0.07 13.53 -11.83
CA THR A 47 -1.20 12.87 -11.49
C THR A 47 -0.91 11.40 -11.19
N ILE A 48 -1.15 10.98 -9.95
CA ILE A 48 -0.93 9.62 -9.45
C ILE A 48 -2.28 9.05 -9.00
N ASP A 49 -2.65 7.90 -9.51
CA ASP A 49 -3.93 7.23 -9.16
C ASP A 49 -5.13 8.18 -9.25
N GLY A 50 -5.14 9.06 -10.25
CA GLY A 50 -6.19 10.05 -10.49
C GLY A 50 -6.12 11.32 -9.64
N VAL A 51 -5.15 11.46 -8.75
CA VAL A 51 -4.96 12.63 -7.89
C VAL A 51 -3.76 13.44 -8.33
N VAL A 52 -3.93 14.75 -8.52
CA VAL A 52 -2.82 15.68 -8.80
C VAL A 52 -2.03 15.90 -7.51
N THR A 53 -0.75 15.54 -7.52
CA THR A 53 0.13 15.73 -6.37
C THR A 53 0.39 17.22 -6.13
N GLN A 54 0.67 17.58 -4.88
CA GLN A 54 1.06 18.91 -4.46
C GLN A 54 2.43 18.84 -3.75
N THR A 55 3.17 19.93 -3.75
CA THR A 55 4.42 20.03 -2.97
C THR A 55 4.17 19.64 -1.52
N GLY A 56 4.97 18.72 -1.01
CA GLY A 56 4.84 18.19 0.34
C GLY A 56 3.94 16.95 0.47
N TYR A 57 3.22 16.55 -0.58
CA TYR A 57 2.46 15.29 -0.54
C TYR A 57 3.41 14.11 -0.41
N ARG A 58 3.12 13.24 0.54
CA ARG A 58 3.78 11.95 0.65
C ARG A 58 3.14 10.99 -0.36
N VAL A 59 3.95 10.30 -1.13
CA VAL A 59 3.52 9.40 -2.20
C VAL A 59 4.19 8.04 -2.02
N LEU A 60 3.40 6.99 -2.00
CA LEU A 60 3.92 5.63 -2.05
C LEU A 60 4.23 5.27 -3.50
N VAL A 61 5.50 5.26 -3.86
CA VAL A 61 6.00 4.78 -5.14
C VAL A 61 6.33 3.30 -5.01
N LYS A 62 5.54 2.44 -5.67
CA LYS A 62 5.64 0.97 -5.51
C LYS A 62 5.65 0.20 -6.84
N ASN A 63 5.64 0.92 -7.95
CA ASN A 63 5.53 0.35 -9.28
C ASN A 63 6.70 0.74 -10.20
N GLN A 64 7.87 1.08 -9.62
CA GLN A 64 9.06 1.36 -10.40
C GLN A 64 9.57 0.10 -11.12
N THR A 65 10.14 0.29 -12.31
CA THR A 65 10.73 -0.80 -13.11
C THR A 65 11.87 -1.47 -12.34
N ASP A 66 12.70 -0.67 -11.67
CA ASP A 66 13.68 -1.17 -10.71
C ASP A 66 13.12 -1.01 -9.28
N PRO A 67 12.81 -2.11 -8.58
CA PRO A 67 12.21 -2.04 -7.25
C PRO A 67 13.13 -1.46 -6.17
N ILE A 68 14.42 -1.22 -6.44
CA ILE A 68 15.30 -0.47 -5.52
C ILE A 68 14.87 1.00 -5.39
N GLU A 69 14.18 1.52 -6.40
CA GLU A 69 13.66 2.88 -6.42
C GLU A 69 12.29 3.02 -5.72
N ASN A 70 11.63 1.90 -5.42
CA ASN A 70 10.38 1.95 -4.67
C ASN A 70 10.59 2.54 -3.28
N GLY A 71 9.56 3.18 -2.73
CA GLY A 71 9.61 3.79 -1.40
C GLY A 71 8.52 4.82 -1.17
N ILE A 72 8.68 5.57 -0.10
CA ILE A 72 7.83 6.72 0.20
C ILE A 72 8.60 7.99 -0.14
N TYR A 73 8.01 8.85 -0.95
CA TYR A 73 8.63 10.07 -1.45
C TYR A 73 7.78 11.29 -1.11
N VAL A 74 8.43 12.43 -1.01
CA VAL A 74 7.79 13.74 -0.89
C VAL A 74 7.77 14.38 -2.26
N ALA A 75 6.56 14.62 -2.78
CA ALA A 75 6.36 15.26 -4.08
C ALA A 75 6.77 16.74 -4.05
N ASP A 76 7.41 17.19 -5.13
CA ASP A 76 7.75 18.58 -5.33
C ASP A 76 7.65 18.93 -6.82
N ALA A 77 7.68 20.23 -7.13
CA ALA A 77 7.75 20.73 -8.49
C ALA A 77 9.07 20.36 -9.21
N GLY A 78 10.10 20.02 -8.47
CA GLY A 78 11.37 19.45 -8.92
C GLY A 78 11.54 18.00 -8.49
N THR A 79 12.79 17.60 -8.26
CA THR A 79 13.17 16.26 -7.80
C THR A 79 12.39 15.82 -6.57
N TRP A 80 11.87 14.59 -6.59
CA TRP A 80 11.26 13.99 -5.42
C TRP A 80 12.33 13.35 -4.54
N ILE A 81 12.26 13.62 -3.25
CA ILE A 81 13.16 13.04 -2.25
C ILE A 81 12.42 12.00 -1.43
N ARG A 82 13.13 11.01 -0.90
CA ARG A 82 12.53 10.06 0.05
C ARG A 82 12.07 10.79 1.30
N SER A 83 10.97 10.32 1.87
CA SER A 83 10.50 10.85 3.16
C SER A 83 11.47 10.48 4.28
N GLU A 84 11.58 11.34 5.29
CA GLU A 84 12.51 11.19 6.42
C GLU A 84 12.32 9.88 7.20
N ASP A 85 11.10 9.33 7.22
CA ASP A 85 10.78 8.05 7.87
C ASP A 85 10.97 6.84 6.94
N PHE A 86 11.54 7.05 5.73
CA PHE A 86 11.77 6.00 4.74
C PHE A 86 13.00 6.26 3.85
N ASP A 87 13.98 7.02 4.34
CA ASP A 87 15.22 7.37 3.61
C ASP A 87 16.38 6.39 3.86
N GLY A 88 16.23 5.52 4.86
CA GLY A 88 17.22 4.53 5.27
C GLY A 88 18.19 5.04 6.33
N THR A 89 17.86 6.11 7.02
CA THR A 89 18.66 6.69 8.11
C THR A 89 17.85 6.81 9.40
N PRO A 90 17.99 5.87 10.33
CA PRO A 90 18.95 4.74 10.39
C PRO A 90 18.62 3.58 9.44
N VAL A 91 19.59 2.71 9.17
CA VAL A 91 19.43 1.53 8.27
C VAL A 91 18.24 0.63 8.68
N SER A 92 17.86 0.62 9.95
CA SER A 92 16.70 -0.14 10.45
C SER A 92 15.36 0.47 10.09
N GLU A 93 15.34 1.68 9.53
CA GLU A 93 14.11 2.42 9.24
C GLU A 93 13.27 1.76 8.13
N VAL A 94 13.91 1.15 7.15
CA VAL A 94 13.21 0.42 6.09
C VAL A 94 13.34 -1.08 6.36
N SER A 95 12.34 -1.64 7.00
CA SER A 95 12.32 -3.06 7.38
C SER A 95 11.22 -3.83 6.66
N GLY A 96 11.35 -5.17 6.60
CA GLY A 96 10.23 -6.04 6.28
C GLY A 96 9.15 -5.89 7.36
N GLY A 97 7.95 -5.47 6.96
CA GLY A 97 6.87 -5.12 7.90
C GLY A 97 6.62 -3.61 8.04
N ALA A 98 7.51 -2.76 7.50
CA ALA A 98 7.23 -1.33 7.36
C ALA A 98 5.95 -1.13 6.54
N ARG A 99 5.01 -0.32 7.03
CA ARG A 99 3.68 -0.19 6.44
C ARG A 99 3.21 1.26 6.44
N THR A 100 2.40 1.61 5.46
CA THR A 100 1.77 2.92 5.34
C THR A 100 0.31 2.79 4.87
N PHE A 101 -0.50 3.79 5.18
CA PHE A 101 -1.89 3.91 4.75
C PHE A 101 -2.01 4.93 3.61
N VAL A 102 -2.88 4.66 2.63
CA VAL A 102 -3.15 5.52 1.48
C VAL A 102 -4.48 6.24 1.68
N GLU A 103 -4.44 7.57 1.70
CA GLU A 103 -5.59 8.41 2.04
C GLU A 103 -6.51 8.69 0.84
N ALA A 104 -5.95 8.82 -0.36
CA ALA A 104 -6.69 9.19 -1.57
C ALA A 104 -6.28 8.34 -2.78
N GLY A 105 -6.99 8.50 -3.89
CA GLY A 105 -6.79 7.79 -5.15
C GLY A 105 -8.08 7.19 -5.68
N THR A 106 -8.01 6.60 -6.85
CA THR A 106 -9.13 5.87 -7.48
C THR A 106 -9.06 4.38 -7.16
N VAL A 107 -7.85 3.81 -7.16
CA VAL A 107 -7.59 2.37 -6.97
C VAL A 107 -7.09 2.07 -5.55
N ASN A 108 -6.17 2.88 -5.04
CA ASN A 108 -5.48 2.61 -3.78
C ASN A 108 -6.10 3.31 -2.56
N ILE A 109 -7.14 4.11 -2.71
CA ILE A 109 -7.79 4.80 -1.59
C ILE A 109 -8.20 3.82 -0.48
N ASN A 110 -7.97 4.21 0.78
CA ASN A 110 -8.30 3.42 1.97
C ASN A 110 -7.61 2.05 2.02
N SER A 111 -6.45 1.91 1.37
CA SER A 111 -5.63 0.70 1.44
C SER A 111 -4.41 0.91 2.32
N ALA A 112 -3.91 -0.16 2.93
CA ALA A 112 -2.64 -0.17 3.61
C ALA A 112 -1.67 -1.13 2.91
N TRP A 113 -0.42 -0.72 2.81
CA TRP A 113 0.64 -1.44 2.13
C TRP A 113 1.77 -1.75 3.08
N VAL A 114 2.42 -2.90 2.89
CA VAL A 114 3.51 -3.37 3.73
C VAL A 114 4.68 -3.83 2.88
N VAL A 115 5.90 -3.52 3.32
CA VAL A 115 7.15 -4.03 2.73
C VAL A 115 7.27 -5.51 3.01
N THR A 116 7.52 -6.30 1.97
CA THR A 116 7.67 -7.75 2.08
C THR A 116 9.11 -8.16 2.31
N GLY A 117 9.29 -9.36 2.88
CA GLY A 117 10.58 -9.98 3.14
C GLY A 117 11.09 -9.79 4.56
N LEU A 118 12.19 -10.45 4.90
CA LEU A 118 12.78 -10.44 6.24
C LEU A 118 13.91 -9.42 6.37
N GLY A 119 14.01 -8.79 7.53
CA GLY A 119 15.11 -7.89 7.90
C GLY A 119 15.03 -6.51 7.24
N ASN A 120 16.08 -5.74 7.47
CA ASN A 120 16.20 -4.38 6.97
C ASN A 120 16.52 -4.36 5.46
N ARG A 121 16.14 -3.28 4.80
CA ARG A 121 16.46 -2.99 3.39
C ARG A 121 17.45 -1.84 3.33
N ILE A 122 18.54 -2.05 2.62
CA ILE A 122 19.51 -0.97 2.35
C ILE A 122 18.97 -0.16 1.18
N VAL A 123 18.51 1.04 1.47
CA VAL A 123 17.95 1.97 0.48
C VAL A 123 18.97 2.22 -0.64
N GLY A 124 18.52 2.15 -1.89
CA GLY A 124 19.37 2.29 -3.07
C GLY A 124 20.19 1.03 -3.44
N THR A 125 19.99 -0.07 -2.72
CA THR A 125 20.68 -1.34 -2.98
C THR A 125 19.70 -2.50 -3.02
N ASP A 126 18.85 -2.63 -2.03
CA ASP A 126 17.91 -3.73 -1.91
C ASP A 126 16.57 -3.41 -2.59
N ALA A 127 15.98 -4.41 -3.22
CA ALA A 127 14.63 -4.29 -3.74
C ALA A 127 13.61 -4.08 -2.62
N ILE A 128 12.77 -3.06 -2.76
CA ILE A 128 11.70 -2.71 -1.84
C ILE A 128 10.38 -3.11 -2.49
N ASN A 129 9.88 -4.28 -2.13
CA ASN A 129 8.63 -4.80 -2.67
C ASN A 129 7.49 -4.58 -1.68
N TRP A 130 6.38 -4.08 -2.19
CA TRP A 130 5.18 -3.81 -1.43
C TRP A 130 4.07 -4.78 -1.76
N THR A 131 3.30 -5.17 -0.76
CA THR A 131 2.05 -5.91 -0.93
C THR A 131 0.93 -5.24 -0.16
N ILE A 132 -0.30 -5.43 -0.62
CA ILE A 132 -1.46 -4.90 0.08
C ILE A 132 -1.63 -5.65 1.40
N TYR A 133 -1.82 -4.90 2.46
CA TYR A 133 -2.04 -5.43 3.81
C TYR A 133 -3.53 -5.35 4.20
N THR A 134 -4.19 -4.26 3.81
CA THR A 134 -5.63 -4.07 3.98
C THR A 134 -6.21 -3.41 2.74
N GLY A 135 -7.41 -3.76 2.37
CA GLY A 135 -8.13 -3.17 1.26
C GLY A 135 -8.91 -4.22 0.45
N ALA A 136 -9.70 -3.76 -0.46
CA ALA A 136 -10.53 -4.60 -1.32
C ALA A 136 -9.73 -5.58 -2.20
N GLY A 137 -8.46 -5.26 -2.48
CA GLY A 137 -7.57 -6.13 -3.24
C GLY A 137 -7.06 -7.36 -2.48
N SER A 138 -7.37 -7.49 -1.18
CA SER A 138 -7.04 -8.69 -0.40
C SER A 138 -7.93 -9.89 -0.71
N PHE A 139 -9.02 -9.66 -1.43
CA PHE A 139 -9.97 -10.69 -1.82
C PHE A 139 -9.93 -10.84 -3.34
N SER A 140 -9.83 -12.05 -3.81
CA SER A 140 -10.01 -12.38 -5.23
C SER A 140 -11.26 -13.21 -5.40
N ALA A 141 -12.05 -12.88 -6.39
CA ALA A 141 -13.21 -13.70 -6.74
C ALA A 141 -12.75 -15.06 -7.23
N GLY A 142 -13.32 -16.13 -6.68
CA GLY A 142 -13.15 -17.51 -7.17
C GLY A 142 -13.97 -17.77 -8.43
N ALA A 143 -13.88 -18.99 -8.95
CA ALA A 143 -14.67 -19.39 -10.11
C ALA A 143 -16.17 -19.21 -9.85
N GLY A 144 -16.88 -18.59 -10.80
CA GLY A 144 -18.31 -18.26 -10.69
C GLY A 144 -18.61 -16.92 -10.01
N LEU A 145 -17.58 -16.24 -9.49
CA LEU A 145 -17.70 -14.88 -8.95
C LEU A 145 -16.93 -13.89 -9.82
N GLY A 146 -17.49 -12.71 -10.03
CA GLY A 146 -16.79 -11.56 -10.59
C GLY A 146 -16.40 -10.57 -9.51
N GLN A 147 -15.41 -9.73 -9.80
CA GLN A 147 -14.98 -8.66 -8.91
C GLN A 147 -14.81 -7.36 -9.69
N SER A 148 -15.31 -6.28 -9.13
CA SER A 148 -15.07 -4.93 -9.63
C SER A 148 -14.79 -4.02 -8.43
N GLY A 149 -13.53 -3.62 -8.28
CA GLY A 149 -13.09 -2.88 -7.10
C GLY A 149 -13.32 -3.71 -5.83
N SER A 150 -14.07 -3.14 -4.89
CA SER A 150 -14.45 -3.79 -3.62
C SER A 150 -15.68 -4.69 -3.72
N ASN A 151 -16.36 -4.70 -4.86
CA ASN A 151 -17.59 -5.45 -5.04
C ASN A 151 -17.29 -6.84 -5.60
N ILE A 152 -17.81 -7.85 -4.92
CA ILE A 152 -17.84 -9.23 -5.40
C ILE A 152 -19.28 -9.52 -5.82
N PHE A 153 -19.45 -10.03 -7.03
CA PHE A 153 -20.76 -10.36 -7.58
C PHE A 153 -20.75 -11.76 -8.19
N VAL A 154 -21.92 -12.34 -8.35
CA VAL A 154 -22.07 -13.61 -9.03
C VAL A 154 -22.03 -13.37 -10.53
N ASN A 155 -21.17 -14.13 -11.25
CA ASN A 155 -21.21 -14.15 -12.71
C ASN A 155 -22.45 -14.92 -13.16
N GLU A 156 -23.33 -14.23 -13.85
CA GLU A 156 -24.45 -14.91 -14.53
C GLU A 156 -23.92 -15.84 -15.61
N GLY A 157 -24.31 -17.09 -15.56
CA GLY A 157 -23.95 -18.12 -16.53
C GLY A 157 -25.14 -19.01 -16.82
N ASP A 158 -24.91 -20.05 -17.63
CA ASP A 158 -25.92 -21.06 -17.90
C ASP A 158 -26.31 -21.76 -16.58
N GLY A 159 -27.48 -21.47 -16.06
CA GLY A 159 -28.03 -22.09 -14.85
C GLY A 159 -28.15 -21.21 -13.63
N ILE A 160 -27.59 -19.99 -13.64
CA ILE A 160 -27.71 -19.02 -12.53
C ILE A 160 -28.15 -17.67 -13.08
N GLU A 161 -29.13 -17.06 -12.43
CA GLU A 161 -29.63 -15.72 -12.71
C GLU A 161 -29.70 -14.91 -11.42
N VAL A 162 -29.31 -13.62 -11.48
CA VAL A 162 -29.45 -12.70 -10.35
C VAL A 162 -30.61 -11.75 -10.63
N ILE A 163 -31.68 -11.86 -9.87
CA ILE A 163 -32.86 -11.00 -9.97
C ILE A 163 -33.06 -10.28 -8.65
N ALA A 164 -32.98 -8.96 -8.65
CA ALA A 164 -33.26 -8.10 -7.48
C ALA A 164 -32.58 -8.65 -6.21
N ASP A 165 -31.25 -8.80 -6.25
CA ASP A 165 -30.39 -9.27 -5.14
C ASP A 165 -30.60 -10.75 -4.73
N ASN A 166 -31.38 -11.51 -5.46
CA ASN A 166 -31.56 -12.93 -5.24
C ASN A 166 -30.85 -13.74 -6.33
N VAL A 167 -30.07 -14.74 -5.89
CA VAL A 167 -29.46 -15.74 -6.79
C VAL A 167 -30.48 -16.85 -6.99
N THR A 168 -30.94 -17.02 -8.23
CA THR A 168 -31.91 -18.06 -8.59
C THR A 168 -31.29 -19.06 -9.58
N VAL A 169 -31.75 -20.30 -9.51
CA VAL A 169 -31.36 -21.30 -10.52
C VAL A 169 -32.22 -21.07 -11.76
N LYS A 170 -31.56 -20.83 -12.89
CA LYS A 170 -32.21 -20.83 -14.21
C LYS A 170 -32.64 -22.28 -14.51
N LEU A 171 -33.89 -22.54 -14.42
CA LEU A 171 -34.42 -23.80 -14.96
C LEU A 171 -34.46 -23.65 -16.47
N ASP A 172 -33.66 -24.45 -17.16
CA ASP A 172 -33.71 -24.48 -18.62
C ASP A 172 -35.14 -24.88 -19.03
N GLY A 173 -35.82 -23.90 -19.63
CA GLY A 173 -37.17 -24.10 -20.14
C GLY A 173 -37.15 -24.87 -21.44
N SER A 174 -36.69 -26.10 -21.40
CA SER A 174 -36.87 -27.03 -22.51
C SER A 174 -38.31 -27.50 -22.53
N THR A 175 -39.13 -26.89 -23.35
CA THR A 175 -40.33 -27.50 -23.92
C THR A 175 -40.03 -27.93 -25.34
#